data_6d6e4f46a1f55d551cbbd98dda28149c
#
_entry.id   6d6e4f46a1f55d551cbbd98dda28149c
#
_cell.length_a   1.000
_cell.length_b   1.000
_cell.length_c   1.000
_cell.angle_alpha   90.00
_cell.angle_beta   90.00
_cell.angle_gamma   90.00
#
_symmetry.space_group_name_H-M   'P 1'
#
loop_
_entity.id
_entity.type
_entity.pdbx_description
1 polymer ?
#
loop_
_entity_poly.entity_id
_entity_poly.type
_entity_poly.pdbx_seq_one_letter_code
_entity_poly.pdbx_strand_id
1 'polypeptide(L)'
;MDFAIRPVRDDDTKDLVQLSLLAWAPVFPSFKQMLGDGIYGLIWPDWRASQREAIEQVCKDGDQTTVYVAELDGTAVGFIAYVLNLKDKTAEVQLLAVHPDHQNLGIGTALNAYALNRMKESGVTLARVDTGGDPSHAPARRCYEKAGYTALPLVRYFKDLTER
;
A
#
# COMPACT_ATOMS: atom_id res chain seq x y z
N MET A 1 -13.77 18.53 1.97
CA MET A 1 -12.32 18.74 1.74
C MET A 1 -12.08 18.33 0.31
N ASP A 2 -11.65 19.24 -0.53
CA ASP A 2 -11.43 18.98 -1.96
C ASP A 2 -9.95 18.61 -2.18
N PHE A 3 -9.71 17.36 -2.46
CA PHE A 3 -8.41 16.86 -2.92
C PHE A 3 -8.53 16.39 -4.38
N ALA A 4 -7.43 16.47 -5.13
CA ALA A 4 -7.34 15.96 -6.50
C ALA A 4 -6.60 14.65 -6.55
N ILE A 5 -7.00 13.75 -7.44
CA ILE A 5 -6.23 12.53 -7.75
C ILE A 5 -5.56 12.73 -9.10
N ARG A 6 -4.25 12.55 -9.15
CA ARG A 6 -3.41 12.72 -10.32
C ARG A 6 -2.32 11.67 -10.43
N PRO A 7 -1.73 11.46 -11.61
CA PRO A 7 -0.53 10.65 -11.72
C PRO A 7 0.62 11.19 -10.85
N VAL A 8 1.48 10.30 -10.38
CA VAL A 8 2.70 10.65 -9.64
C VAL A 8 3.64 11.49 -10.52
N ARG A 9 4.36 12.40 -9.89
CA ARG A 9 5.44 13.20 -10.49
C ARG A 9 6.77 12.87 -9.82
N ASP A 10 7.88 13.17 -10.50
CA ASP A 10 9.23 12.87 -9.96
C ASP A 10 9.51 13.55 -8.62
N ASP A 11 8.99 14.76 -8.42
CA ASP A 11 9.14 15.53 -7.19
C ASP A 11 8.27 15.03 -6.03
N ASP A 12 7.29 14.17 -6.27
CA ASP A 12 6.47 13.55 -5.21
C ASP A 12 7.23 12.52 -4.37
N THR A 13 8.27 11.89 -4.93
CA THR A 13 8.92 10.71 -4.32
C THR A 13 9.31 10.94 -2.87
N LYS A 14 9.89 12.09 -2.55
CA LYS A 14 10.30 12.42 -1.18
C LYS A 14 9.12 12.46 -0.21
N ASP A 15 8.03 13.10 -0.63
CA ASP A 15 6.82 13.21 0.20
C ASP A 15 6.13 11.85 0.37
N LEU A 16 6.10 11.03 -0.69
CA LEU A 16 5.54 9.67 -0.62
C LEU A 16 6.35 8.75 0.28
N VAL A 17 7.69 8.84 0.27
CA VAL A 17 8.56 8.13 1.22
C VAL A 17 8.20 8.53 2.65
N GLN A 18 8.14 9.82 2.93
CA GLN A 18 7.86 10.33 4.28
C GLN A 18 6.46 9.94 4.76
N LEU A 19 5.46 10.11 3.93
CA LEU A 19 4.09 9.69 4.17
C LEU A 19 4.01 8.19 4.47
N SER A 20 4.69 7.35 3.70
CA SER A 20 4.68 5.91 3.89
C SER A 20 5.34 5.49 5.20
N LEU A 21 6.46 6.08 5.58
CA LEU A 21 7.12 5.81 6.87
C LEU A 21 6.19 6.12 8.05
N LEU A 22 5.41 7.19 7.97
CA LEU A 22 4.43 7.54 8.99
C LEU A 22 3.24 6.57 8.99
N ALA A 23 2.70 6.24 7.82
CA ALA A 23 1.53 5.37 7.69
C ALA A 23 1.81 3.93 8.13
N TRP A 24 3.02 3.39 7.86
CA TRP A 24 3.42 2.04 8.24
C TRP A 24 4.05 1.95 9.65
N ALA A 25 4.34 3.06 10.32
CA ALA A 25 4.93 3.04 11.66
C ALA A 25 4.17 2.15 12.68
N PRO A 26 2.84 2.06 12.68
CA PRO A 26 2.11 1.15 13.59
C PRO A 26 2.18 -0.32 13.19
N VAL A 27 2.45 -0.63 11.92
CA VAL A 27 2.41 -1.98 11.37
C VAL A 27 3.57 -2.84 11.88
N PHE A 28 4.79 -2.31 11.84
CA PHE A 28 5.98 -3.06 12.20
C PHE A 28 6.05 -3.46 13.69
N PRO A 29 5.67 -2.61 14.65
CA PRO A 29 5.51 -3.04 16.04
C PRO A 29 4.49 -4.18 16.21
N SER A 30 3.38 -4.16 15.47
CA SER A 30 2.38 -5.23 15.46
C SER A 30 2.99 -6.54 14.95
N PHE A 31 3.73 -6.52 13.86
CA PHE A 31 4.44 -7.68 13.33
C PHE A 31 5.47 -8.22 14.32
N LYS A 32 6.23 -7.34 14.95
CA LYS A 32 7.22 -7.72 15.97
C LYS A 32 6.58 -8.44 17.16
N GLN A 33 5.44 -7.94 17.62
CA GLN A 33 4.68 -8.56 18.71
C GLN A 33 4.19 -9.97 18.33
N MET A 34 3.77 -10.19 17.09
CA MET A 34 3.26 -11.48 16.62
C MET A 34 4.37 -12.49 16.35
N LEU A 35 5.48 -12.06 15.77
CA LEU A 35 6.55 -12.94 15.29
C LEU A 35 7.69 -13.14 16.30
N GLY A 36 7.81 -12.26 17.30
CA GLY A 36 8.95 -12.22 18.21
C GLY A 36 10.20 -11.59 17.56
N ASP A 37 11.16 -11.21 18.41
CA ASP A 37 12.35 -10.45 17.99
C ASP A 37 13.22 -11.22 16.98
N GLY A 38 13.36 -12.53 17.12
CA GLY A 38 14.17 -13.37 16.25
C GLY A 38 13.67 -13.36 14.81
N ILE A 39 12.44 -13.83 14.58
CA ILE A 39 11.85 -13.90 13.23
C ILE A 39 11.70 -12.50 12.65
N TYR A 40 11.22 -11.53 13.44
CA TYR A 40 11.07 -10.15 12.98
C TYR A 40 12.40 -9.56 12.51
N GLY A 41 13.48 -9.75 13.28
CA GLY A 41 14.80 -9.23 12.94
C GLY A 41 15.42 -9.86 11.69
N LEU A 42 15.07 -11.11 11.36
CA LEU A 42 15.48 -11.77 10.12
C LEU A 42 14.77 -11.21 8.89
N ILE A 43 13.49 -10.81 9.04
CA ILE A 43 12.67 -10.31 7.93
C ILE A 43 12.90 -8.81 7.70
N TRP A 44 12.87 -8.03 8.78
CA TRP A 44 12.95 -6.55 8.73
C TRP A 44 14.02 -6.00 9.67
N PRO A 45 15.32 -6.23 9.39
CA PRO A 45 16.40 -5.68 10.22
C PRO A 45 16.39 -4.15 10.25
N ASP A 46 16.00 -3.51 9.15
CA ASP A 46 15.74 -2.07 9.03
C ASP A 46 14.52 -1.82 8.14
N TRP A 47 13.33 -1.85 8.72
CA TRP A 47 12.09 -1.69 7.97
C TRP A 47 11.97 -0.31 7.32
N ARG A 48 12.56 0.74 7.91
CA ARG A 48 12.50 2.08 7.36
C ARG A 48 13.29 2.19 6.06
N ALA A 49 14.46 1.59 6.02
CA ALA A 49 15.26 1.50 4.79
C ALA A 49 14.52 0.69 3.72
N SER A 50 13.98 -0.48 4.07
CA SER A 50 13.22 -1.32 3.14
C SER A 50 11.98 -0.61 2.59
N GLN A 51 11.25 0.12 3.44
CA GLN A 51 10.07 0.88 3.03
C GLN A 51 10.43 2.03 2.09
N ARG A 52 11.51 2.76 2.38
CA ARG A 52 12.04 3.81 1.53
C ARG A 52 12.37 3.28 0.14
N GLU A 53 13.16 2.21 0.07
CA GLU A 53 13.55 1.58 -1.20
C GLU A 53 12.33 1.13 -2.01
N ALA A 54 11.33 0.53 -1.36
CA ALA A 54 10.11 0.10 -2.01
C ALA A 54 9.35 1.27 -2.66
N ILE A 55 9.22 2.40 -1.96
CA ILE A 55 8.54 3.59 -2.49
C ILE A 55 9.34 4.22 -3.63
N GLU A 56 10.66 4.37 -3.46
CA GLU A 56 11.54 4.92 -4.50
C GLU A 56 11.50 4.06 -5.77
N GLN A 57 11.49 2.74 -5.63
CA GLN A 57 11.40 1.81 -6.75
C GLN A 57 10.06 1.95 -7.47
N VAL A 58 8.96 1.97 -6.75
CA VAL A 58 7.60 2.13 -7.31
C VAL A 58 7.45 3.45 -8.07
N CYS A 59 8.03 4.54 -7.57
CA CYS A 59 8.00 5.84 -8.25
C CYS A 59 8.87 5.90 -9.51
N LYS A 60 9.94 5.09 -9.58
CA LYS A 60 10.85 5.04 -10.73
C LYS A 60 10.38 4.09 -11.83
N ASP A 61 9.59 3.06 -11.48
CA ASP A 61 9.20 1.98 -12.38
C ASP A 61 7.89 2.27 -13.12
N GLY A 62 7.84 3.43 -13.79
CA GLY A 62 6.64 3.90 -14.49
C GLY A 62 6.16 3.02 -15.65
N ASP A 63 6.99 2.11 -16.14
CA ASP A 63 6.61 1.18 -17.22
C ASP A 63 5.81 -0.02 -16.69
N GLN A 64 6.01 -0.41 -15.43
CA GLN A 64 5.37 -1.58 -14.83
C GLN A 64 4.39 -1.23 -13.72
N THR A 65 4.66 -0.16 -12.98
CA THR A 65 3.85 0.25 -11.85
C THR A 65 3.15 1.57 -12.13
N THR A 66 1.84 1.58 -11.98
CA THR A 66 1.03 2.79 -12.06
C THR A 66 0.83 3.37 -10.67
N VAL A 67 1.14 4.65 -10.49
CA VAL A 67 0.98 5.35 -9.22
C VAL A 67 0.10 6.59 -9.39
N TYR A 68 -0.92 6.70 -8.54
CA TYR A 68 -1.75 7.90 -8.41
C TYR A 68 -1.60 8.49 -7.02
N VAL A 69 -1.59 9.81 -6.97
CA VAL A 69 -1.40 10.61 -5.76
C VAL A 69 -2.68 11.39 -5.46
N ALA A 70 -3.10 11.41 -4.22
CA ALA A 70 -4.08 12.36 -3.72
C ALA A 70 -3.33 13.61 -3.24
N GLU A 71 -3.64 14.74 -3.87
CA GLU A 71 -3.04 16.04 -3.58
C GLU A 71 -4.06 16.96 -2.91
N LEU A 72 -3.67 17.54 -1.79
CA LEU A 72 -4.41 18.55 -1.05
C LEU A 72 -3.54 19.80 -0.89
N ASP A 73 -3.99 20.94 -1.37
CA ASP A 73 -3.28 22.22 -1.29
C ASP A 73 -1.83 22.14 -1.81
N GLY A 74 -1.61 21.39 -2.90
CA GLY A 74 -0.30 21.22 -3.51
C GLY A 74 0.61 20.20 -2.82
N THR A 75 0.13 19.49 -1.79
CA THR A 75 0.88 18.48 -1.03
C THR A 75 0.31 17.09 -1.24
N ALA A 76 1.17 16.09 -1.46
CA ALA A 76 0.77 14.69 -1.54
C ALA A 76 0.36 14.19 -0.14
N VAL A 77 -0.89 13.79 0.01
CA VAL A 77 -1.46 13.32 1.29
C VAL A 77 -1.84 11.83 1.28
N GLY A 78 -1.76 11.19 0.13
CA GLY A 78 -1.98 9.76 -0.04
C GLY A 78 -1.57 9.30 -1.43
N PHE A 79 -1.41 7.99 -1.60
CA PHE A 79 -1.12 7.40 -2.90
C PHE A 79 -1.60 5.96 -2.98
N ILE A 80 -1.78 5.49 -4.21
CA ILE A 80 -2.02 4.09 -4.55
C ILE A 80 -1.07 3.68 -5.68
N ALA A 81 -0.46 2.50 -5.54
CA ALA A 81 0.39 1.90 -6.56
C ALA A 81 -0.13 0.51 -6.92
N TYR A 82 -0.24 0.23 -8.21
CA TYR A 82 -0.68 -1.06 -8.72
C TYR A 82 0.02 -1.46 -10.00
N VAL A 83 0.02 -2.76 -10.29
CA VAL A 83 0.54 -3.33 -11.52
C VAL A 83 -0.58 -3.99 -12.31
N LEU A 84 -0.45 -3.98 -13.64
CA LEU A 84 -1.39 -4.61 -14.57
C LEU A 84 -0.74 -5.84 -15.19
N ASN A 85 -1.48 -6.93 -15.27
CA ASN A 85 -1.18 -8.07 -16.13
C ASN A 85 -2.27 -8.17 -17.21
N LEU A 86 -2.05 -7.51 -18.33
CA LEU A 86 -3.06 -7.44 -19.39
C LEU A 86 -3.26 -8.78 -20.11
N LYS A 87 -2.24 -9.66 -20.11
CA LYS A 87 -2.36 -11.01 -20.67
C LYS A 87 -3.39 -11.82 -19.90
N ASP A 88 -3.34 -11.77 -18.59
CA ASP A 88 -4.23 -12.52 -17.69
C ASP A 88 -5.47 -11.70 -17.27
N LYS A 89 -5.54 -10.44 -17.72
CA LYS A 89 -6.59 -9.47 -17.36
C LYS A 89 -6.75 -9.27 -15.85
N THR A 90 -5.62 -9.25 -15.14
CA THR A 90 -5.57 -9.04 -13.70
C THR A 90 -4.81 -7.77 -13.33
N ALA A 91 -5.08 -7.25 -12.15
CA ALA A 91 -4.31 -6.18 -11.54
C ALA A 91 -4.05 -6.47 -10.06
N GLU A 92 -2.96 -5.94 -9.54
CA GLU A 92 -2.62 -6.07 -8.12
C GLU A 92 -2.26 -4.71 -7.54
N VAL A 93 -3.00 -4.32 -6.49
CA VAL A 93 -2.63 -3.17 -5.67
C VAL A 93 -1.46 -3.57 -4.78
N GLN A 94 -0.34 -2.90 -4.94
CA GLN A 94 0.88 -3.18 -4.18
C GLN A 94 0.98 -2.32 -2.92
N LEU A 95 0.57 -1.05 -3.02
CA LEU A 95 0.67 -0.09 -1.93
C LEU A 95 -0.52 0.86 -1.96
N LEU A 96 -1.07 1.13 -0.79
CA LEU A 96 -2.07 2.17 -0.55
C LEU A 96 -1.78 2.79 0.81
N ALA A 97 -1.51 4.08 0.84
CA ALA A 97 -1.26 4.80 2.07
C ALA A 97 -1.88 6.19 2.05
N VAL A 98 -2.27 6.65 3.23
CA VAL A 98 -2.73 8.01 3.50
C VAL A 98 -1.97 8.54 4.70
N HIS A 99 -1.51 9.78 4.61
CA HIS A 99 -0.85 10.46 5.72
C HIS A 99 -1.73 10.38 6.98
N PRO A 100 -1.17 10.04 8.16
CA PRO A 100 -1.97 9.85 9.39
C PRO A 100 -2.92 11.00 9.71
N ASP A 101 -2.48 12.26 9.51
CA ASP A 101 -3.30 13.45 9.77
C ASP A 101 -4.48 13.62 8.80
N HIS A 102 -4.49 12.86 7.70
CA HIS A 102 -5.52 12.94 6.66
C HIS A 102 -6.31 11.61 6.51
N GLN A 103 -6.11 10.67 7.42
CA GLN A 103 -6.89 9.43 7.47
C GLN A 103 -8.33 9.70 7.92
N ASN A 104 -9.24 8.75 7.60
CA ASN A 104 -10.67 8.84 7.91
C ASN A 104 -11.42 10.00 7.20
N LEU A 105 -10.81 10.63 6.20
CA LEU A 105 -11.41 11.69 5.37
C LEU A 105 -11.86 11.17 3.99
N GLY A 106 -11.86 9.86 3.79
CA GLY A 106 -12.28 9.22 2.53
C GLY A 106 -11.22 9.17 1.44
N ILE A 107 -10.00 9.65 1.68
CA ILE A 107 -8.92 9.70 0.67
C ILE A 107 -8.54 8.29 0.20
N GLY A 108 -8.33 7.35 1.12
CA GLY A 108 -8.00 5.97 0.75
C GLY A 108 -9.10 5.29 -0.06
N THR A 109 -10.36 5.52 0.31
CA THR A 109 -11.52 5.02 -0.43
C THR A 109 -11.59 5.60 -1.84
N ALA A 110 -11.34 6.91 -1.99
CA ALA A 110 -11.34 7.58 -3.29
C ALA A 110 -10.18 7.11 -4.19
N LEU A 111 -8.97 6.97 -3.65
CA LEU A 111 -7.82 6.43 -4.37
C LEU A 111 -8.09 5.01 -4.88
N ASN A 112 -8.67 4.17 -4.03
CA ASN A 112 -8.99 2.79 -4.39
C ASN A 112 -10.07 2.73 -5.48
N ALA A 113 -11.16 3.50 -5.33
CA ALA A 113 -12.21 3.58 -6.35
C ALA A 113 -11.68 4.12 -7.69
N TYR A 114 -10.83 5.14 -7.65
CA TYR A 114 -10.19 5.69 -8.84
C TYR A 114 -9.33 4.63 -9.55
N ALA A 115 -8.47 3.93 -8.81
CA ALA A 115 -7.62 2.87 -9.36
C ALA A 115 -8.44 1.73 -9.97
N LEU A 116 -9.49 1.26 -9.29
CA LEU A 116 -10.38 0.21 -9.81
C LEU A 116 -11.05 0.61 -11.13
N ASN A 117 -11.48 1.86 -11.26
CA ASN A 117 -12.02 2.38 -12.51
C ASN A 117 -10.97 2.39 -13.62
N ARG A 118 -9.75 2.84 -13.36
CA ARG A 118 -8.63 2.83 -14.32
C ARG A 118 -8.24 1.40 -14.74
N MET A 119 -8.20 0.47 -13.79
CA MET A 119 -7.98 -0.96 -14.10
C MET A 119 -9.05 -1.51 -15.02
N LYS A 120 -10.32 -1.23 -14.74
CA LYS A 120 -11.45 -1.65 -15.57
C LYS A 120 -11.38 -1.07 -16.99
N GLU A 121 -11.07 0.20 -17.13
CA GLU A 121 -10.87 0.87 -18.42
C GLU A 121 -9.72 0.25 -19.23
N SER A 122 -8.71 -0.31 -18.55
CA SER A 122 -7.59 -1.04 -19.16
C SER A 122 -7.93 -2.48 -19.55
N GLY A 123 -9.17 -2.94 -19.35
CA GLY A 123 -9.62 -4.29 -19.69
C GLY A 123 -9.36 -5.35 -18.62
N VAL A 124 -8.99 -4.95 -17.40
CA VAL A 124 -8.83 -5.86 -16.26
C VAL A 124 -10.19 -6.35 -15.80
N THR A 125 -10.28 -7.64 -15.53
CA THR A 125 -11.50 -8.31 -15.05
C THR A 125 -11.42 -8.77 -13.60
N LEU A 126 -10.20 -8.80 -13.01
CA LEU A 126 -9.96 -9.19 -11.63
C LEU A 126 -8.89 -8.30 -11.02
N ALA A 127 -9.21 -7.60 -9.95
CA ALA A 127 -8.26 -6.88 -9.11
C ALA A 127 -7.99 -7.66 -7.81
N ARG A 128 -6.74 -7.67 -7.37
CA ARG A 128 -6.29 -8.29 -6.13
C ARG A 128 -5.55 -7.27 -5.27
N VAL A 129 -5.69 -7.44 -3.96
CA VAL A 129 -4.87 -6.76 -2.96
C VAL A 129 -4.65 -7.69 -1.77
N ASP A 130 -3.43 -7.72 -1.26
CA ASP A 130 -3.09 -8.46 -0.05
C ASP A 130 -2.89 -7.47 1.11
N THR A 131 -3.40 -7.80 2.27
CA THR A 131 -3.21 -7.04 3.50
C THR A 131 -3.13 -7.96 4.70
N GLY A 132 -2.59 -7.46 5.81
CA GLY A 132 -2.48 -8.23 7.03
C GLY A 132 -3.82 -8.52 7.71
N GLY A 133 -3.90 -9.67 8.39
CA GLY A 133 -5.00 -10.04 9.27
C GLY A 133 -4.87 -9.47 10.70
N ASP A 134 -3.75 -8.83 11.02
CA ASP A 134 -3.45 -8.26 12.32
C ASP A 134 -4.23 -6.96 12.60
N PRO A 135 -4.31 -6.52 13.87
CA PRO A 135 -5.07 -5.33 14.24
C PRO A 135 -4.63 -4.05 13.54
N SER A 136 -3.32 -3.90 13.24
CA SER A 136 -2.79 -2.69 12.59
C SER A 136 -3.30 -2.50 11.16
N HIS A 137 -3.71 -3.57 10.48
CA HIS A 137 -4.27 -3.55 9.13
C HIS A 137 -5.82 -3.48 9.10
N ALA A 138 -6.49 -3.40 10.25
CA ALA A 138 -7.94 -3.28 10.26
C ALA A 138 -8.49 -2.09 9.45
N PRO A 139 -7.86 -0.89 9.46
CA PRO A 139 -8.28 0.21 8.60
C PRO A 139 -8.18 -0.11 7.10
N ALA A 140 -7.10 -0.78 6.68
CA ALA A 140 -6.91 -1.22 5.29
C ALA A 140 -7.98 -2.23 4.87
N ARG A 141 -8.25 -3.25 5.70
CA ARG A 141 -9.32 -4.22 5.43
C ARG A 141 -10.68 -3.55 5.23
N ARG A 142 -11.04 -2.61 6.12
CA ARG A 142 -12.30 -1.85 5.98
C ARG A 142 -12.35 -1.05 4.68
N CYS A 143 -11.23 -0.47 4.25
CA CYS A 143 -11.13 0.27 3.00
C CYS A 143 -11.44 -0.64 1.79
N TYR A 144 -10.85 -1.82 1.75
CA TYR A 144 -11.07 -2.78 0.66
C TYR A 144 -12.49 -3.35 0.67
N GLU A 145 -13.02 -3.70 1.83
CA GLU A 145 -14.40 -4.16 1.98
C GLU A 145 -15.41 -3.12 1.49
N LYS A 146 -15.22 -1.85 1.84
CA LYS A 146 -16.05 -0.73 1.34
C LYS A 146 -15.95 -0.56 -0.18
N ALA A 147 -14.80 -0.87 -0.78
CA ALA A 147 -14.61 -0.83 -2.23
C ALA A 147 -15.21 -2.04 -2.95
N GLY A 148 -15.80 -3.00 -2.22
CA GLY A 148 -16.46 -4.17 -2.77
C GLY A 148 -15.55 -5.37 -3.01
N TYR A 149 -14.33 -5.39 -2.46
CA TYR A 149 -13.49 -6.59 -2.50
C TYR A 149 -14.08 -7.70 -1.63
N THR A 150 -13.94 -8.93 -2.10
CA THR A 150 -14.30 -10.14 -1.34
C THR A 150 -13.04 -10.72 -0.70
N ALA A 151 -13.08 -10.93 0.62
CA ALA A 151 -11.93 -11.43 1.37
C ALA A 151 -11.75 -12.95 1.21
N LEU A 152 -10.50 -13.36 0.96
CA LEU A 152 -10.03 -14.73 1.14
C LEU A 152 -9.00 -14.73 2.28
N PRO A 153 -9.35 -15.10 3.52
CA PRO A 153 -8.43 -15.11 4.63
C PRO A 153 -7.29 -16.11 4.41
N LEU A 154 -6.06 -15.62 4.54
CA LEU A 154 -4.84 -16.42 4.40
C LEU A 154 -3.99 -16.30 5.65
N VAL A 155 -3.21 -17.34 5.94
CA VAL A 155 -2.23 -17.34 7.03
C VAL A 155 -0.85 -17.65 6.46
N ARG A 156 0.13 -16.83 6.84
CA ARG A 156 1.53 -17.04 6.50
C ARG A 156 2.29 -17.48 7.75
N TYR A 157 3.04 -18.57 7.62
CA TYR A 157 3.87 -19.09 8.70
C TYR A 157 5.34 -18.84 8.41
N PHE A 158 6.10 -18.51 9.46
CA PHE A 158 7.55 -18.38 9.43
C PHE A 158 8.16 -19.32 10.46
N LYS A 159 9.32 -19.87 10.15
CA LYS A 159 10.14 -20.67 11.06
C LYS A 159 11.56 -20.15 11.04
N ASP A 160 12.08 -19.76 12.20
CA ASP A 160 13.50 -19.46 12.36
C ASP A 160 14.30 -20.76 12.30
N LEU A 161 15.23 -20.84 11.35
CA LEU A 161 16.13 -21.98 11.17
C LEU A 161 17.53 -21.72 11.73
N THR A 162 17.77 -20.55 12.32
CA THR A 162 19.04 -20.18 12.96
C THR A 162 19.09 -20.62 14.42
N GLU A 163 17.96 -20.84 15.07
CA GLU A 163 17.87 -21.39 16.42
C GLU A 163 18.30 -22.86 16.42
N ARG A 164 19.20 -23.21 17.34
CA ARG A 164 19.67 -24.59 17.57
C ARG A 164 18.81 -25.31 18.59
#